data_893ae2240b029cd7e85bc2a9890b22f7
#
_entry.id   893ae2240b029cd7e85bc2a9890b22f7
#
_cell.length_a   1.000
_cell.length_b   1.000
_cell.length_c   1.000
_cell.angle_alpha   90.00
_cell.angle_beta   90.00
_cell.angle_gamma   90.00
#
_symmetry.space_group_name_H-M   'P 1'
#
loop_
_entity.id
_entity.type
_entity.pdbx_description
1 polymer ?
#
loop_
_entity_poly.entity_id
_entity_poly.type
_entity_poly.pdbx_seq_one_letter_code
_entity_poly.pdbx_strand_id
1 'polypeptide(L)'
;MRSLKLAAVVCVVALFVAGSAFAQQMPNPYGPNIGLDAAKKVAAAAAAKAKEMKINVVIAIVDTGGQLVYLERFDVVQWGSNDVAIHKAKASVMYKRPTLALENAVKANIHYLTLDGIS
;
A
#
# COMPACT_ATOMS: atom_id res chain seq x y z
N MET A 1 -9.17 50.37 20.11
CA MET A 1 -9.66 50.05 18.74
C MET A 1 -8.60 49.50 17.79
N ARG A 2 -7.34 49.95 17.85
CA ARG A 2 -6.24 49.39 17.00
C ARG A 2 -5.88 47.95 17.36
N SER A 3 -5.86 47.55 18.62
CA SER A 3 -5.54 46.17 19.08
C SER A 3 -6.59 45.15 18.69
N LEU A 4 -7.87 45.53 18.68
CA LEU A 4 -8.98 44.62 18.29
C LEU A 4 -8.95 44.29 16.81
N LYS A 5 -8.56 45.25 15.96
CA LYS A 5 -8.41 45.03 14.51
C LYS A 5 -7.21 44.15 14.18
N LEU A 6 -6.12 44.25 14.93
CA LEU A 6 -4.94 43.41 14.78
C LEU A 6 -5.26 41.94 15.17
N ALA A 7 -5.98 41.74 16.27
CA ALA A 7 -6.40 40.41 16.70
C ALA A 7 -7.32 39.71 15.69
N ALA A 8 -8.28 40.46 15.10
CA ALA A 8 -9.16 39.96 14.07
C ALA A 8 -8.43 39.50 12.79
N VAL A 9 -7.42 40.30 12.37
CA VAL A 9 -6.59 39.97 11.19
C VAL A 9 -5.74 38.69 11.45
N VAL A 10 -5.16 38.55 12.64
CA VAL A 10 -4.37 37.39 13.03
C VAL A 10 -5.24 36.15 13.08
N CYS A 11 -6.47 36.22 13.60
CA CYS A 11 -7.40 35.08 13.60
C CYS A 11 -7.84 34.65 12.20
N VAL A 12 -8.07 35.57 11.28
CA VAL A 12 -8.43 35.27 9.89
C VAL A 12 -7.28 34.60 9.15
N VAL A 13 -6.04 35.10 9.34
CA VAL A 13 -4.85 34.47 8.74
C VAL A 13 -4.59 33.08 9.31
N ALA A 14 -4.80 32.87 10.62
CA ALA A 14 -4.66 31.53 11.24
C ALA A 14 -5.69 30.53 10.72
N LEU A 15 -6.92 30.95 10.43
CA LEU A 15 -7.96 30.09 9.82
C LEU A 15 -7.63 29.68 8.38
N PHE A 16 -6.96 30.55 7.61
CA PHE A 16 -6.54 30.22 6.23
C PHE A 16 -5.37 29.22 6.19
N VAL A 17 -4.48 29.22 7.18
CA VAL A 17 -3.34 28.28 7.26
C VAL A 17 -3.80 26.90 7.73
N ALA A 18 -4.85 26.78 8.54
CA ALA A 18 -5.39 25.50 9.00
C ALA A 18 -6.15 24.73 7.90
N GLY A 19 -6.63 25.41 6.86
CA GLY A 19 -7.35 24.79 5.74
C GLY A 19 -6.48 24.04 4.73
N SER A 20 -5.16 24.27 4.71
CA SER A 20 -4.25 23.65 3.75
C SER A 20 -3.67 22.30 4.22
N ALA A 21 -3.92 21.85 5.44
CA ALA A 21 -3.39 20.59 5.98
C ALA A 21 -4.14 19.34 5.51
N PHE A 22 -5.26 19.48 4.80
CA PHE A 22 -6.06 18.38 4.26
C PHE A 22 -6.04 18.29 2.73
N ALA A 23 -5.04 18.86 2.06
CA ALA A 23 -4.78 18.49 0.69
C ALA A 23 -4.46 16.99 0.68
N GLN A 24 -5.44 16.15 0.35
CA GLN A 24 -5.22 14.72 0.13
C GLN A 24 -4.08 14.60 -0.88
N GLN A 25 -2.93 14.12 -0.42
CA GLN A 25 -1.80 13.90 -1.30
C GLN A 25 -2.26 12.88 -2.34
N MET A 26 -2.41 13.33 -3.58
CA MET A 26 -2.82 12.45 -4.67
C MET A 26 -1.83 11.29 -4.74
N PRO A 27 -2.30 10.05 -4.87
CA PRO A 27 -1.40 8.92 -5.01
C PRO A 27 -0.42 9.15 -6.16
N ASN A 28 0.87 8.86 -5.96
CA ASN A 28 1.86 8.94 -7.03
C ASN A 28 1.39 8.18 -8.27
N PRO A 29 1.68 8.66 -9.49
CA PRO A 29 1.39 7.90 -10.70
C PRO A 29 2.08 6.54 -10.65
N TYR A 30 1.56 5.56 -11.39
CA TYR A 30 2.27 4.30 -11.59
C TYR A 30 3.57 4.56 -12.34
N GLY A 31 4.65 3.92 -11.87
CA GLY A 31 5.93 3.92 -12.57
C GLY A 31 5.92 2.97 -13.78
N PRO A 32 7.08 2.78 -14.44
CA PRO A 32 7.24 1.75 -15.47
C PRO A 32 7.03 0.36 -14.88
N ASN A 33 6.62 -0.59 -15.72
CA ASN A 33 6.45 -1.98 -15.33
C ASN A 33 7.80 -2.57 -14.87
N ILE A 34 7.75 -3.42 -13.84
CA ILE A 34 8.90 -4.18 -13.39
C ILE A 34 9.21 -5.29 -14.40
N GLY A 35 10.45 -5.38 -14.86
CA GLY A 35 10.91 -6.50 -15.69
C GLY A 35 11.24 -7.73 -14.85
N LEU A 36 11.31 -8.89 -15.52
CA LEU A 36 11.52 -10.20 -14.87
C LEU A 36 12.80 -10.25 -14.01
N ASP A 37 13.90 -9.69 -14.50
CA ASP A 37 15.19 -9.72 -13.77
C ASP A 37 15.12 -8.88 -12.47
N ALA A 38 14.45 -7.73 -12.52
CA ALA A 38 14.23 -6.91 -11.34
C ALA A 38 13.28 -7.61 -10.38
N ALA A 39 12.21 -8.24 -10.88
CA ALA A 39 11.27 -9.01 -10.07
C ALA A 39 11.96 -10.16 -9.31
N LYS A 40 12.85 -10.91 -9.99
CA LYS A 40 13.66 -11.97 -9.35
C LYS A 40 14.57 -11.43 -8.26
N LYS A 41 15.22 -10.27 -8.47
CA LYS A 41 16.06 -9.63 -7.44
C LYS A 41 15.25 -9.23 -6.20
N VAL A 42 14.09 -8.63 -6.40
CA VAL A 42 13.18 -8.26 -5.31
C VAL A 42 12.71 -9.50 -4.56
N ALA A 43 12.30 -10.55 -5.27
CA ALA A 43 11.86 -11.80 -4.66
C ALA A 43 13.00 -12.48 -3.87
N ALA A 44 14.23 -12.50 -4.39
CA ALA A 44 15.37 -13.06 -3.70
C ALA A 44 15.67 -12.33 -2.38
N ALA A 45 15.57 -11.00 -2.34
CA ALA A 45 15.73 -10.22 -1.12
C ALA A 45 14.63 -10.55 -0.08
N ALA A 46 13.38 -10.65 -0.53
CA ALA A 46 12.26 -11.05 0.32
C ALA A 46 12.43 -12.49 0.85
N ALA A 47 12.85 -13.42 0.00
CA ALA A 47 13.13 -14.81 0.37
C ALA A 47 14.25 -14.92 1.42
N ALA A 48 15.33 -14.15 1.26
CA ALA A 48 16.42 -14.09 2.24
C ALA A 48 15.90 -13.60 3.60
N LYS A 49 15.07 -12.56 3.62
CA LYS A 49 14.47 -12.04 4.86
C LYS A 49 13.52 -13.05 5.51
N ALA A 50 12.70 -13.73 4.72
CA ALA A 50 11.81 -14.78 5.23
C ALA A 50 12.58 -15.93 5.88
N LYS A 51 13.70 -16.35 5.27
CA LYS A 51 14.59 -17.38 5.84
C LYS A 51 15.23 -16.93 7.15
N GLU A 52 15.71 -15.70 7.23
CA GLU A 52 16.24 -15.09 8.46
C GLU A 52 15.18 -15.13 9.58
N MET A 53 13.93 -14.79 9.25
CA MET A 53 12.81 -14.80 10.18
C MET A 53 12.27 -16.21 10.48
N LYS A 54 12.78 -17.26 9.80
CA LYS A 54 12.32 -18.65 9.91
C LYS A 54 10.83 -18.84 9.60
N ILE A 55 10.31 -18.09 8.61
CA ILE A 55 8.94 -18.21 8.14
C ILE A 55 8.89 -18.73 6.71
N ASN A 56 7.85 -19.54 6.42
CA ASN A 56 7.58 -20.06 5.09
C ASN A 56 6.55 -19.17 4.40
N VAL A 57 6.85 -18.74 3.18
CA VAL A 57 6.07 -17.74 2.46
C VAL A 57 5.87 -18.10 0.99
N VAL A 58 4.88 -17.46 0.38
CA VAL A 58 4.79 -17.28 -1.07
C VAL A 58 5.09 -15.82 -1.37
N ILE A 59 5.95 -15.57 -2.33
CA ILE A 59 6.32 -14.24 -2.80
C ILE A 59 5.77 -14.06 -4.20
N ALA A 60 4.85 -13.14 -4.39
CA ALA A 60 4.28 -12.79 -5.68
C ALA A 60 4.68 -11.36 -6.06
N ILE A 61 5.21 -11.20 -7.25
CA ILE A 61 5.55 -9.91 -7.85
C ILE A 61 4.61 -9.68 -9.04
N VAL A 62 3.93 -8.57 -9.01
CA VAL A 62 3.02 -8.15 -10.10
C VAL A 62 3.53 -6.85 -10.73
N ASP A 63 3.14 -6.60 -11.97
CA ASP A 63 3.41 -5.34 -12.66
C ASP A 63 2.42 -4.24 -12.24
N THR A 64 2.54 -3.07 -12.85
CA THR A 64 1.66 -1.92 -12.57
C THR A 64 0.21 -2.14 -13.00
N GLY A 65 -0.05 -3.12 -13.86
CA GLY A 65 -1.40 -3.57 -14.24
C GLY A 65 -1.95 -4.69 -13.37
N GLY A 66 -1.19 -5.12 -12.34
CA GLY A 66 -1.59 -6.22 -11.46
C GLY A 66 -1.38 -7.62 -12.08
N GLN A 67 -0.65 -7.72 -13.21
CA GLN A 67 -0.36 -9.02 -13.83
C GLN A 67 0.84 -9.68 -13.15
N LEU A 68 0.76 -10.99 -12.96
CA LEU A 68 1.84 -11.76 -12.32
C LEU A 68 3.10 -11.78 -13.21
N VAL A 69 4.23 -11.31 -12.66
CA VAL A 69 5.55 -11.33 -13.31
C VAL A 69 6.40 -12.48 -12.78
N TYR A 70 6.37 -12.70 -11.46
CA TYR A 70 7.17 -13.74 -10.81
C TYR A 70 6.49 -14.25 -9.55
N LEU A 71 6.59 -15.55 -9.31
CA LEU A 71 6.12 -16.19 -8.09
C LEU A 71 7.16 -17.19 -7.59
N GLU A 72 7.45 -17.13 -6.29
CA GLU A 72 8.29 -18.10 -5.59
C GLU A 72 7.53 -18.63 -4.37
N ARG A 73 7.40 -19.95 -4.27
CA ARG A 73 6.76 -20.62 -3.15
C ARG A 73 7.79 -21.48 -2.40
N PHE A 74 7.85 -21.36 -1.10
CA PHE A 74 8.64 -22.27 -0.25
C PHE A 74 7.93 -23.63 -0.14
N ASP A 75 8.69 -24.72 -0.02
CA ASP A 75 8.19 -26.09 -0.15
C ASP A 75 7.07 -26.46 0.80
N VAL A 76 7.10 -25.98 2.03
CA VAL A 76 6.15 -26.35 3.11
C VAL A 76 5.00 -25.36 3.27
N VAL A 77 4.74 -24.51 2.27
CA VAL A 77 3.64 -23.55 2.32
C VAL A 77 2.33 -24.20 1.88
N GLN A 78 1.25 -23.92 2.60
CA GLN A 78 -0.11 -24.38 2.27
C GLN A 78 -0.58 -23.88 0.88
N TRP A 79 -1.44 -24.65 0.22
CA TRP A 79 -1.87 -24.36 -1.16
C TRP A 79 -2.52 -22.99 -1.35
N GLY A 80 -3.44 -22.64 -0.45
CA GLY A 80 -4.16 -21.37 -0.55
C GLY A 80 -3.26 -20.13 -0.48
N SER A 81 -2.03 -20.26 -0.01
CA SER A 81 -1.09 -19.13 0.06
C SER A 81 -0.66 -18.59 -1.31
N ASN A 82 -0.74 -19.41 -2.37
CA ASN A 82 -0.45 -18.94 -3.73
C ASN A 82 -1.44 -17.84 -4.14
N ASP A 83 -2.74 -18.15 -4.04
CA ASP A 83 -3.80 -17.23 -4.44
C ASP A 83 -3.81 -16.00 -3.52
N VAL A 84 -3.66 -16.21 -2.22
CA VAL A 84 -3.55 -15.12 -1.25
C VAL A 84 -2.40 -14.17 -1.59
N ALA A 85 -1.21 -14.68 -1.92
CA ALA A 85 -0.07 -13.85 -2.26
C ALA A 85 -0.31 -13.02 -3.53
N ILE A 86 -0.89 -13.64 -4.56
CA ILE A 86 -1.23 -12.98 -5.82
C ILE A 86 -2.29 -11.89 -5.59
N HIS A 87 -3.37 -12.21 -4.86
CA HIS A 87 -4.43 -11.25 -4.58
C HIS A 87 -3.92 -10.06 -3.74
N LYS A 88 -3.09 -10.32 -2.73
CA LYS A 88 -2.48 -9.27 -1.92
C LYS A 88 -1.57 -8.36 -2.75
N ALA A 89 -0.76 -8.93 -3.65
CA ALA A 89 0.08 -8.15 -4.55
C ALA A 89 -0.76 -7.27 -5.49
N LYS A 90 -1.83 -7.84 -6.10
CA LYS A 90 -2.79 -7.09 -6.93
C LYS A 90 -3.46 -5.97 -6.16
N ALA A 91 -3.97 -6.24 -4.96
CA ALA A 91 -4.61 -5.22 -4.12
C ALA A 91 -3.64 -4.07 -3.79
N SER A 92 -2.37 -4.38 -3.46
CA SER A 92 -1.36 -3.35 -3.19
C SER A 92 -1.14 -2.41 -4.37
N VAL A 93 -1.09 -2.95 -5.60
CA VAL A 93 -0.96 -2.14 -6.82
C VAL A 93 -2.25 -1.36 -7.09
N MET A 94 -3.41 -2.02 -7.04
CA MET A 94 -4.71 -1.41 -7.30
C MET A 94 -4.97 -0.19 -6.42
N TYR A 95 -4.68 -0.30 -5.13
CA TYR A 95 -4.94 0.77 -4.15
C TYR A 95 -3.70 1.59 -3.81
N LYS A 96 -2.54 1.32 -4.42
CA LYS A 96 -1.24 2.00 -4.17
C LYS A 96 -0.91 2.07 -2.68
N ARG A 97 -1.14 0.99 -1.96
CA ARG A 97 -0.96 0.90 -0.51
C ARG A 97 -0.43 -0.48 -0.10
N PRO A 98 0.37 -0.56 0.96
CA PRO A 98 0.68 -1.84 1.58
C PRO A 98 -0.60 -2.56 2.03
N THR A 99 -0.65 -3.89 1.91
CA THR A 99 -1.82 -4.68 2.33
C THR A 99 -2.13 -4.54 3.82
N LEU A 100 -1.13 -4.26 4.66
CA LEU A 100 -1.35 -3.95 6.07
C LEU A 100 -2.23 -2.70 6.26
N ALA A 101 -2.09 -1.68 5.42
CA ALA A 101 -2.96 -0.50 5.47
C ALA A 101 -4.40 -0.83 5.08
N LEU A 102 -4.59 -1.73 4.11
CA LEU A 102 -5.92 -2.21 3.72
C LEU A 102 -6.55 -3.06 4.84
N GLU A 103 -5.77 -3.95 5.46
CA GLU A 103 -6.21 -4.75 6.60
C GLU A 103 -6.67 -3.85 7.78
N ASN A 104 -5.91 -2.82 8.10
CA ASN A 104 -6.28 -1.87 9.15
C ASN A 104 -7.56 -1.08 8.80
N ALA A 105 -7.75 -0.73 7.52
CA ALA A 105 -8.97 -0.09 7.07
C ALA A 105 -10.19 -0.99 7.24
N VAL A 106 -10.08 -2.28 6.88
CA VAL A 106 -11.15 -3.27 7.10
C VAL A 106 -11.45 -3.47 8.59
N LYS A 107 -10.43 -3.54 9.45
CA LYS A 107 -10.62 -3.62 10.91
C LYS A 107 -11.37 -2.42 11.48
N ALA A 108 -11.11 -1.23 10.93
CA ALA A 108 -11.80 -0.01 11.33
C ALA A 108 -13.23 0.09 10.78
N ASN A 109 -13.47 -0.43 9.57
CA ASN A 109 -14.77 -0.41 8.92
C ASN A 109 -14.92 -1.58 7.95
N ILE A 110 -15.79 -2.53 8.28
CA ILE A 110 -16.04 -3.75 7.50
C ILE A 110 -16.52 -3.48 6.06
N HIS A 111 -17.12 -2.31 5.79
CA HIS A 111 -17.53 -1.93 4.43
C HIS A 111 -16.38 -1.87 3.41
N TYR A 112 -15.14 -1.77 3.86
CA TYR A 112 -13.99 -1.88 2.96
C TYR A 112 -13.88 -3.26 2.29
N LEU A 113 -14.52 -4.31 2.80
CA LEU A 113 -14.58 -5.62 2.14
C LEU A 113 -15.39 -5.61 0.84
N THR A 114 -16.20 -4.58 0.58
CA THR A 114 -16.93 -4.45 -0.68
C THR A 114 -16.08 -3.92 -1.83
N LEU A 115 -14.85 -3.49 -1.56
CA LEU A 115 -13.91 -3.06 -2.58
C LEU A 115 -13.29 -4.28 -3.28
N ASP A 116 -13.24 -4.27 -4.60
CA ASP A 116 -12.64 -5.34 -5.38
C ASP A 116 -11.17 -5.59 -4.96
N GLY A 117 -10.80 -6.85 -4.89
CA GLY A 117 -9.43 -7.28 -4.62
C GLY A 117 -8.96 -7.13 -3.17
N ILE A 118 -9.85 -6.81 -2.22
CA ILE A 118 -9.51 -6.77 -0.78
C ILE A 118 -9.91 -8.07 -0.06
N SER A 119 -10.84 -8.82 -0.63
CA SER A 119 -11.31 -10.11 -0.07
C SER A 119 -10.31 -11.25 -0.29
#